data_8de43fcec497189932bb0b3dd5d9b7cf
#
_entry.id   8de43fcec497189932bb0b3dd5d9b7cf
#
_cell.length_a   1.000
_cell.length_b   1.000
_cell.length_c   1.000
_cell.angle_alpha   90.00
_cell.angle_beta   90.00
_cell.angle_gamma   90.00
#
_symmetry.space_group_name_H-M   'P 1'
#
loop_
_entity.id
_entity.type
_entity.pdbx_description
1 polymer ?
#
loop_
_entity_poly.entity_id
_entity_poly.type
_entity_poly.pdbx_seq_one_letter_code
_entity_poly.pdbx_strand_id
1 'polypeptide(L)'
;LAFYVEADETRLLDIPVELEAGDEGAAAGPLANDLSLDLRLSQGAEMASLAGGALPVGELRVDHLVLRTGSARDCIALFAQRLGIRLALDRLVPDWGGRMLFFRTGKLTLEVIASEDISRTEFWGIAYQCADIAETRSKLQEREVMVTEIREGRKPGTLVATVKSHCLDIPTLLIGPAT
;
A
#
# COMPACT_ATOMS: atom_id res chain seq x y z
N LEU A 1 -7.30 -8.06 3.72
CA LEU A 1 -7.20 -6.89 2.85
C LEU A 1 -6.93 -7.36 1.43
N ALA A 2 -7.79 -7.03 0.49
CA ALA A 2 -7.60 -7.33 -0.93
C ALA A 2 -6.90 -6.15 -1.61
N PHE A 3 -5.97 -6.47 -2.50
CA PHE A 3 -5.34 -5.49 -3.38
C PHE A 3 -5.94 -5.63 -4.77
N TYR A 4 -6.41 -4.54 -5.32
CA TYR A 4 -6.90 -4.51 -6.68
C TYR A 4 -5.81 -3.95 -7.60
N VAL A 5 -5.54 -4.67 -8.68
CA VAL A 5 -4.62 -4.25 -9.73
C VAL A 5 -5.44 -3.99 -10.97
N GLU A 6 -5.37 -2.77 -11.49
CA GLU A 6 -6.00 -2.43 -12.76
C GLU A 6 -5.30 -3.18 -13.88
N ALA A 7 -6.04 -3.96 -14.62
CA ALA A 7 -5.57 -4.73 -15.74
C ALA A 7 -5.72 -3.91 -17.02
N ASP A 8 -4.60 -3.57 -17.65
CA ASP A 8 -4.57 -3.14 -19.04
C ASP A 8 -4.56 -4.41 -19.90
N GLU A 9 -5.55 -4.55 -20.80
CA GLU A 9 -5.70 -5.73 -21.68
C GLU A 9 -4.42 -6.11 -22.43
N THR A 10 -3.52 -5.16 -22.67
CA THR A 10 -2.25 -5.39 -23.37
C THR A 10 -1.15 -6.00 -22.53
N ARG A 11 -1.25 -5.95 -21.20
CA ARG A 11 -0.20 -6.43 -20.26
C ARG A 11 -0.50 -7.77 -19.59
N LEU A 12 -1.73 -8.28 -19.74
CA LEU A 12 -2.15 -9.52 -19.09
C LEU A 12 -2.09 -10.75 -19.98
N LEU A 13 -1.64 -10.63 -21.22
CA LEU A 13 -1.66 -11.70 -22.25
C LEU A 13 -0.90 -12.98 -21.85
N ASP A 14 0.00 -12.93 -20.87
CA ASP A 14 0.79 -14.09 -20.41
C ASP A 14 0.40 -14.58 -19.01
N ILE A 15 -0.62 -14.01 -18.38
CA ILE A 15 -1.09 -14.43 -17.06
C ILE A 15 -2.38 -15.22 -17.21
N PRO A 16 -2.40 -16.53 -16.91
CA PRO A 16 -3.66 -17.26 -16.84
C PRO A 16 -4.48 -16.70 -15.67
N VAL A 17 -5.51 -15.95 -15.98
CA VAL A 17 -6.45 -15.40 -15.00
C VAL A 17 -7.79 -16.06 -15.27
N GLU A 18 -8.29 -16.83 -14.33
CA GLU A 18 -9.70 -17.20 -14.29
C GLU A 18 -10.46 -15.97 -13.76
N LEU A 19 -11.04 -15.20 -14.67
CA LEU A 19 -11.92 -14.10 -14.31
C LEU A 19 -13.32 -14.66 -14.05
N GLU A 20 -13.79 -14.56 -12.82
CA GLU A 20 -15.20 -14.79 -12.54
C GLU A 20 -16.01 -13.62 -13.13
N ALA A 21 -16.91 -13.93 -14.05
CA ALA A 21 -17.86 -12.96 -14.56
C ALA A 21 -18.87 -12.63 -13.47
N GLY A 22 -18.72 -11.48 -12.83
CA GLY A 22 -19.78 -10.90 -11.99
C GLY A 22 -20.95 -10.41 -12.85
N ASP A 23 -22.16 -10.44 -12.31
CA ASP A 23 -23.32 -9.83 -12.93
C ASP A 23 -23.00 -8.38 -13.31
N GLU A 24 -23.12 -8.04 -14.61
CA GLU A 24 -22.88 -6.75 -15.24
C GLU A 24 -21.41 -6.35 -15.53
N GLY A 25 -20.61 -7.19 -16.18
CA GLY A 25 -19.53 -6.71 -17.06
C GLY A 25 -18.23 -6.24 -16.39
N ALA A 26 -18.08 -6.30 -15.10
CA ALA A 26 -16.81 -6.07 -14.40
C ALA A 26 -16.14 -7.39 -14.11
N ALA A 27 -15.15 -7.75 -14.90
CA ALA A 27 -14.35 -8.94 -14.63
C ALA A 27 -13.35 -8.62 -13.50
N ALA A 28 -13.63 -9.12 -12.31
CA ALA A 28 -12.68 -9.14 -11.21
C ALA A 28 -12.41 -10.59 -10.80
N GLY A 29 -11.14 -10.97 -10.70
CA GLY A 29 -10.77 -12.33 -10.33
C GLY A 29 -9.53 -12.40 -9.45
N PRO A 30 -9.38 -13.44 -8.64
CA PRO A 30 -8.19 -13.63 -7.82
C PRO A 30 -6.97 -13.87 -8.69
N LEU A 31 -5.87 -13.20 -8.37
CA LEU A 31 -4.56 -13.44 -8.96
C LEU A 31 -3.79 -14.41 -8.06
N ALA A 32 -3.67 -15.67 -8.47
CA ALA A 32 -2.86 -16.66 -7.76
C ALA A 32 -1.40 -16.20 -7.67
N ASN A 33 -0.81 -16.29 -6.47
CA ASN A 33 0.56 -15.90 -6.22
C ASN A 33 1.19 -16.70 -5.08
N ASP A 34 2.52 -16.85 -5.13
CA ASP A 34 3.29 -17.63 -4.15
C ASP A 34 3.40 -16.94 -2.78
N LEU A 35 3.01 -15.67 -2.69
CA LEU A 35 3.04 -14.89 -1.46
C LEU A 35 1.77 -15.04 -0.62
N SER A 36 0.76 -15.75 -1.11
CA SER A 36 -0.55 -15.91 -0.48
C SER A 36 -1.25 -14.57 -0.18
N LEU A 37 -0.99 -13.56 -1.00
CA LEU A 37 -1.67 -12.28 -0.95
C LEU A 37 -3.03 -12.37 -1.64
N ASP A 38 -4.07 -11.78 -1.05
CA ASP A 38 -5.36 -11.59 -1.71
C ASP A 38 -5.21 -10.45 -2.75
N LEU A 39 -4.73 -10.83 -3.93
CA LEU A 39 -4.63 -9.95 -5.09
C LEU A 39 -5.80 -10.21 -6.01
N ARG A 40 -6.42 -9.15 -6.47
CA ARG A 40 -7.53 -9.22 -7.41
C ARG A 40 -7.25 -8.33 -8.61
N LEU A 41 -7.52 -8.85 -9.79
CA LEU A 41 -7.53 -8.06 -11.02
C LEU A 41 -8.91 -7.44 -11.17
N SER A 42 -8.96 -6.15 -11.49
CA SER A 42 -10.21 -5.43 -11.73
C SER A 42 -10.10 -4.68 -13.05
N GLN A 43 -11.15 -4.67 -13.83
CA GLN A 43 -11.27 -3.79 -15.00
C GLN A 43 -11.90 -2.47 -14.56
N GLY A 44 -11.18 -1.39 -14.76
CA GLY A 44 -11.37 0.03 -14.44
C GLY A 44 -12.70 0.61 -13.91
N ALA A 45 -13.85 0.05 -14.24
CA ALA A 45 -15.15 0.60 -13.82
C ALA A 45 -15.47 0.36 -12.31
N GLU A 46 -14.92 -0.71 -11.72
CA GLU A 46 -15.21 -1.09 -10.33
C GLU A 46 -14.46 -0.22 -9.32
N MET A 47 -13.27 0.27 -9.69
CA MET A 47 -12.46 1.15 -8.84
C MET A 47 -13.13 2.51 -8.56
N ALA A 48 -13.92 3.01 -9.50
CA ALA A 48 -14.67 4.26 -9.31
C ALA A 48 -15.79 4.12 -8.26
N SER A 49 -16.37 2.92 -8.10
CA SER A 49 -17.39 2.63 -7.10
C SER A 49 -16.83 2.47 -5.68
N LEU A 50 -15.58 2.02 -5.56
CA LEU A 50 -14.90 1.89 -4.27
C LEU A 50 -14.32 3.22 -3.77
N ALA A 51 -14.17 4.21 -4.63
CA ALA A 51 -13.78 5.58 -4.30
C ALA A 51 -14.93 6.33 -3.61
N GLY A 52 -15.52 5.73 -2.58
CA GLY A 52 -16.55 6.34 -1.75
C GLY A 52 -16.09 7.68 -1.19
N GLY A 53 -16.96 8.65 -1.26
CA GLY A 53 -16.94 10.04 -0.88
C GLY A 53 -15.72 10.63 -0.16
N ALA A 54 -15.46 11.91 -0.40
CA ALA A 54 -14.38 12.66 0.24
C ALA A 54 -14.34 12.41 1.76
N LEU A 55 -13.20 11.95 2.26
CA LEU A 55 -13.00 11.79 3.69
C LEU A 55 -13.08 13.16 4.35
N PRO A 56 -13.87 13.31 5.43
CA PRO A 56 -14.12 14.60 6.06
C PRO A 56 -12.91 15.17 6.83
N VAL A 57 -11.75 14.55 6.73
CA VAL A 57 -10.47 14.96 7.36
C VAL A 57 -9.53 15.71 6.39
N GLY A 58 -10.01 16.11 5.21
CA GLY A 58 -9.20 16.73 4.17
C GLY A 58 -8.72 15.72 3.13
N GLU A 59 -7.95 16.18 2.16
CA GLU A 59 -7.39 15.31 1.11
C GLU A 59 -6.28 14.45 1.69
N LEU A 60 -6.62 13.19 1.98
CA LEU A 60 -5.65 12.15 2.28
C LEU A 60 -5.37 11.32 1.03
N ARG A 61 -4.11 11.06 0.77
CA ARG A 61 -3.66 10.20 -0.31
C ARG A 61 -2.76 9.11 0.26
N VAL A 62 -2.94 7.87 -0.19
CA VAL A 62 -1.98 6.81 0.16
C VAL A 62 -0.61 7.17 -0.43
N ASP A 63 0.39 7.29 0.43
CA ASP A 63 1.79 7.54 0.05
C ASP A 63 2.51 6.21 -0.21
N HIS A 64 2.44 5.30 0.76
CA HIS A 64 2.98 3.97 0.60
C HIS A 64 2.22 2.92 1.39
N LEU A 65 2.33 1.70 0.91
CA LEU A 65 1.92 0.47 1.60
C LEU A 65 3.16 -0.29 1.99
N VAL A 66 3.11 -0.99 3.11
CA VAL A 66 4.23 -1.79 3.59
C VAL A 66 3.83 -3.25 3.67
N LEU A 67 4.60 -4.11 3.00
CA LEU A 67 4.55 -5.56 3.16
C LEU A 67 5.75 -6.05 3.96
N ARG A 68 5.56 -7.12 4.70
CA ARG A 68 6.64 -7.91 5.29
C ARG A 68 6.63 -9.29 4.65
N THR A 69 7.82 -9.84 4.38
CA THR A 69 7.94 -11.14 3.69
C THR A 69 9.21 -11.87 4.08
N GLY A 70 9.17 -13.20 4.03
CA GLY A 70 10.37 -14.05 4.08
C GLY A 70 11.11 -14.16 2.74
N SER A 71 10.48 -13.74 1.63
CA SER A 71 11.05 -13.93 0.29
C SER A 71 11.03 -12.67 -0.55
N ALA A 72 12.15 -11.95 -0.56
CA ALA A 72 12.36 -10.83 -1.48
C ALA A 72 12.27 -11.26 -2.96
N ARG A 73 12.75 -12.49 -3.27
CA ARG A 73 12.73 -13.04 -4.62
C ARG A 73 11.31 -13.17 -5.15
N ASP A 74 10.40 -13.71 -4.36
CA ASP A 74 9.02 -13.95 -4.79
C ASP A 74 8.25 -12.63 -4.93
N CYS A 75 8.57 -11.62 -4.10
CA CYS A 75 8.07 -10.25 -4.31
C CYS A 75 8.56 -9.64 -5.63
N ILE A 76 9.83 -9.79 -5.98
CA ILE A 76 10.36 -9.32 -7.26
C ILE A 76 9.71 -10.06 -8.43
N ALA A 77 9.57 -11.38 -8.33
CA ALA A 77 8.91 -12.18 -9.36
C ALA A 77 7.45 -11.75 -9.58
N LEU A 78 6.70 -11.54 -8.49
CA LEU A 78 5.31 -11.11 -8.59
C LEU A 78 5.18 -9.66 -9.08
N PHE A 79 5.74 -8.71 -8.34
CA PHE A 79 5.47 -7.29 -8.60
C PHE A 79 6.22 -6.75 -9.81
N ALA A 80 7.52 -7.07 -9.97
CA ALA A 80 8.29 -6.54 -11.07
C ALA A 80 8.14 -7.37 -12.35
N GLN A 81 8.29 -8.70 -12.26
CA GLN A 81 8.36 -9.52 -13.47
C GLN A 81 6.98 -9.85 -14.02
N ARG A 82 6.02 -10.20 -13.14
CA ARG A 82 4.68 -10.61 -13.56
C ARG A 82 3.72 -9.42 -13.73
N LEU A 83 3.71 -8.47 -12.80
CA LEU A 83 2.83 -7.29 -12.83
C LEU A 83 3.47 -6.06 -13.49
N GLY A 84 4.74 -6.13 -13.87
CA GLY A 84 5.43 -5.03 -14.56
C GLY A 84 5.60 -3.76 -13.71
N ILE A 85 5.47 -3.85 -12.39
CA ILE A 85 5.64 -2.71 -11.49
C ILE A 85 7.13 -2.43 -11.31
N ARG A 86 7.55 -1.19 -11.54
CA ARG A 86 8.95 -0.80 -11.52
C ARG A 86 9.58 -0.96 -10.13
N LEU A 87 10.57 -1.84 -9.99
CA LEU A 87 11.45 -1.91 -8.83
C LEU A 87 12.39 -0.69 -8.86
N ALA A 88 12.17 0.26 -7.96
CA ALA A 88 12.91 1.52 -7.90
C ALA A 88 14.13 1.45 -6.97
N LEU A 89 14.07 0.60 -5.94
CA LEU A 89 15.16 0.37 -5.00
C LEU A 89 15.15 -1.07 -4.53
N ASP A 90 16.36 -1.63 -4.43
CA ASP A 90 16.66 -2.92 -3.85
C ASP A 90 17.92 -2.78 -3.01
N ARG A 91 17.80 -2.82 -1.70
CA ARG A 91 18.91 -2.51 -0.80
C ARG A 91 18.86 -3.32 0.49
N LEU A 92 20.00 -3.78 0.94
CA LEU A 92 20.17 -4.30 2.30
C LEU A 92 20.24 -3.13 3.28
N VAL A 93 19.38 -3.16 4.30
CA VAL A 93 19.31 -2.17 5.38
C VAL A 93 19.19 -2.92 6.70
N PRO A 94 20.32 -3.41 7.25
CA PRO A 94 20.31 -4.23 8.46
C PRO A 94 19.63 -3.55 9.66
N ASP A 95 19.82 -2.24 9.80
CA ASP A 95 19.19 -1.45 10.87
C ASP A 95 17.65 -1.41 10.81
N TRP A 96 17.05 -1.82 9.69
CA TRP A 96 15.60 -1.87 9.49
C TRP A 96 15.07 -3.31 9.39
N GLY A 97 15.91 -4.29 9.69
CA GLY A 97 15.52 -5.68 9.76
C GLY A 97 15.65 -6.48 8.46
N GLY A 98 16.46 -6.03 7.50
CA GLY A 98 16.75 -6.86 6.34
C GLY A 98 16.87 -6.12 5.00
N ARG A 99 16.37 -6.77 3.95
CA ARG A 99 16.38 -6.23 2.57
C ARG A 99 15.12 -5.41 2.32
N MET A 100 15.29 -4.20 1.82
CA MET A 100 14.20 -3.29 1.47
C MET A 100 14.04 -3.23 -0.04
N LEU A 101 12.80 -3.45 -0.52
CA LEU A 101 12.43 -3.26 -1.91
C LEU A 101 11.39 -2.15 -2.00
N PHE A 102 11.53 -1.25 -2.98
CA PHE A 102 10.55 -0.22 -3.26
C PHE A 102 10.03 -0.38 -4.68
N PHE A 103 8.75 -0.68 -4.81
CA PHE A 103 8.07 -0.74 -6.10
C PHE A 103 7.24 0.53 -6.29
N ARG A 104 7.31 1.11 -7.49
CA ARG A 104 6.61 2.37 -7.82
C ARG A 104 5.50 2.12 -8.81
N THR A 105 4.28 2.42 -8.41
CA THR A 105 3.11 2.40 -9.29
C THR A 105 2.41 3.76 -9.23
N GLY A 106 2.58 4.57 -10.27
CA GLY A 106 2.07 5.95 -10.29
C GLY A 106 2.59 6.78 -9.11
N LYS A 107 1.68 7.27 -8.27
CA LYS A 107 2.01 8.07 -7.07
C LYS A 107 2.18 7.22 -5.81
N LEU A 108 1.87 5.93 -5.87
CA LEU A 108 1.97 5.00 -4.77
C LEU A 108 3.34 4.32 -4.74
N THR A 109 3.87 4.09 -3.56
CA THR A 109 5.02 3.20 -3.34
C THR A 109 4.57 1.96 -2.58
N LEU A 110 4.94 0.79 -3.06
CA LEU A 110 4.89 -0.43 -2.28
C LEU A 110 6.28 -0.68 -1.71
N GLU A 111 6.39 -0.59 -0.39
CA GLU A 111 7.60 -0.89 0.36
C GLU A 111 7.53 -2.33 0.85
N VAL A 112 8.59 -3.09 0.65
CA VAL A 112 8.68 -4.47 1.11
C VAL A 112 9.87 -4.61 2.04
N ILE A 113 9.61 -5.10 3.25
CA ILE A 113 10.63 -5.48 4.23
C ILE A 113 10.77 -6.99 4.15
N ALA A 114 11.91 -7.47 3.64
CA ALA A 114 12.19 -8.88 3.51
C ALA A 114 13.24 -9.32 4.52
N SER A 115 12.88 -10.28 5.38
CA SER A 115 13.79 -10.89 6.36
C SER A 115 13.50 -12.38 6.48
N GLU A 116 14.53 -13.21 6.63
CA GLU A 116 14.39 -14.66 6.78
C GLU A 116 13.59 -15.07 8.03
N ASP A 117 13.50 -14.18 9.02
CA ASP A 117 12.71 -14.40 10.24
C ASP A 117 11.19 -14.30 10.02
N ILE A 118 10.77 -13.81 8.84
CA ILE A 118 9.36 -13.62 8.51
C ILE A 118 8.85 -14.89 7.81
N SER A 119 7.96 -15.61 8.48
CA SER A 119 7.45 -16.90 8.01
C SER A 119 6.36 -16.79 6.94
N ARG A 120 5.70 -15.65 6.82
CA ARG A 120 4.62 -15.42 5.84
C ARG A 120 4.66 -13.99 5.31
N THR A 121 4.17 -13.82 4.09
CA THR A 121 3.96 -12.47 3.56
C THR A 121 2.68 -11.88 4.12
N GLU A 122 2.77 -10.64 4.59
CA GLU A 122 1.63 -9.95 5.19
C GLU A 122 1.65 -8.45 4.89
N PHE A 123 0.46 -7.88 4.78
CA PHE A 123 0.30 -6.43 4.78
C PHE A 123 0.56 -5.92 6.20
N TRP A 124 1.58 -5.07 6.34
CA TRP A 124 2.05 -4.64 7.65
C TRP A 124 1.67 -3.20 7.99
N GLY A 125 1.58 -2.30 7.02
CA GLY A 125 1.28 -0.92 7.33
C GLY A 125 0.88 -0.06 6.14
N ILE A 126 0.31 1.11 6.45
CA ILE A 126 -0.12 2.09 5.46
C ILE A 126 0.31 3.49 5.90
N ALA A 127 0.75 4.30 4.96
CA ALA A 127 1.01 5.71 5.18
C ALA A 127 0.14 6.58 4.27
N TYR A 128 -0.42 7.63 4.88
CA TYR A 128 -1.21 8.63 4.18
C TYR A 128 -0.47 9.95 4.13
N GLN A 129 -0.36 10.52 2.96
CA GLN A 129 0.11 11.88 2.78
C GLN A 129 -1.05 12.86 3.01
N CYS A 130 -0.79 13.90 3.78
CA CYS A 130 -1.69 15.02 4.01
C CYS A 130 -0.99 16.34 3.69
N ALA A 131 -1.75 17.34 3.28
CA ALA A 131 -1.22 18.67 2.98
C ALA A 131 -0.77 19.41 4.25
N ASP A 132 -1.57 19.31 5.31
CA ASP A 132 -1.30 19.86 6.64
C ASP A 132 -1.50 18.75 7.69
N ILE A 133 -0.39 18.33 8.29
CA ILE A 133 -0.41 17.25 9.29
C ILE A 133 -1.00 17.72 10.62
N ALA A 134 -0.82 18.98 10.98
CA ALA A 134 -1.33 19.53 12.22
C ALA A 134 -2.87 19.66 12.17
N GLU A 135 -3.38 20.20 11.07
CA GLU A 135 -4.83 20.28 10.84
C GLU A 135 -5.46 18.88 10.75
N THR A 136 -4.82 17.95 10.02
CA THR A 136 -5.31 16.57 9.90
C THR A 136 -5.36 15.88 11.24
N ARG A 137 -4.31 16.03 12.08
CA ARG A 137 -4.26 15.49 13.43
C ARG A 137 -5.37 16.04 14.29
N SER A 138 -5.59 17.36 14.28
CA SER A 138 -6.65 18.03 15.05
C SER A 138 -8.04 17.49 14.69
N LYS A 139 -8.36 17.41 13.40
CA LYS A 139 -9.63 16.86 12.90
C LYS A 139 -9.86 15.39 13.30
N LEU A 140 -8.79 14.59 13.34
CA LEU A 140 -8.87 13.20 13.81
C LEU A 140 -9.13 13.15 15.33
N GLN A 141 -8.45 13.97 16.11
CA GLN A 141 -8.65 14.05 17.56
C GLN A 141 -10.06 14.54 17.94
N GLU A 142 -10.62 15.49 17.21
CA GLU A 142 -12.03 15.93 17.37
C GLU A 142 -13.04 14.78 17.16
N ARG A 143 -12.61 13.70 16.49
CA ARG A 143 -13.39 12.47 16.27
C ARG A 143 -12.96 11.32 17.17
N GLU A 144 -12.29 11.64 18.26
CA GLU A 144 -11.83 10.68 19.26
C GLU A 144 -10.82 9.65 18.71
N VAL A 145 -10.19 9.94 17.56
CA VAL A 145 -9.10 9.11 17.03
C VAL A 145 -7.80 9.46 17.74
N MET A 146 -7.19 8.46 18.36
CA MET A 146 -5.88 8.63 19.00
C MET A 146 -4.77 8.76 17.96
N VAL A 147 -4.08 9.89 18.00
CA VAL A 147 -2.92 10.18 17.12
C VAL A 147 -1.78 10.69 17.98
N THR A 148 -0.56 10.18 17.73
CA THR A 148 0.63 10.61 18.46
C THR A 148 0.98 12.07 18.21
N GLU A 149 1.91 12.62 18.99
CA GLU A 149 2.52 13.91 18.68
C GLU A 149 3.22 13.87 17.32
N ILE A 150 3.21 15.03 16.67
CA ILE A 150 3.91 15.23 15.40
C ILE A 150 5.42 15.26 15.70
N ARG A 151 6.18 14.57 14.89
CA ARG A 151 7.65 14.52 14.97
C ARG A 151 8.27 14.56 13.59
N GLU A 152 9.56 14.84 13.52
CA GLU A 152 10.30 14.74 12.26
C GLU A 152 10.27 13.32 11.69
N GLY A 153 10.01 13.23 10.40
CA GLY A 153 10.07 11.98 9.66
C GLY A 153 11.52 11.58 9.34
N ARG A 154 11.72 10.31 8.99
CA ARG A 154 13.04 9.83 8.54
C ARG A 154 13.50 10.49 7.23
N LYS A 155 12.54 10.82 6.37
CA LYS A 155 12.83 11.57 5.14
C LYS A 155 12.98 13.06 5.50
N PRO A 156 14.12 13.69 5.19
CA PRO A 156 14.31 15.13 5.43
C PRO A 156 13.16 15.95 4.84
N GLY A 157 12.73 16.98 5.57
CA GLY A 157 11.62 17.85 5.16
C GLY A 157 10.23 17.23 5.29
N THR A 158 10.09 16.15 6.08
CA THR A 158 8.78 15.55 6.38
C THR A 158 8.49 15.53 7.87
N LEU A 159 7.22 15.70 8.21
CA LEU A 159 6.65 15.47 9.53
C LEU A 159 5.80 14.22 9.51
N VAL A 160 5.74 13.51 10.64
CA VAL A 160 4.96 12.28 10.76
C VAL A 160 4.21 12.22 12.08
N ALA A 161 3.04 11.56 12.06
CA ALA A 161 2.29 11.18 13.25
C ALA A 161 1.70 9.77 13.05
N THR A 162 1.59 8.99 14.11
CA THR A 162 1.05 7.64 14.06
C THR A 162 -0.39 7.62 14.57
N VAL A 163 -1.29 7.08 13.79
CA VAL A 163 -2.67 6.79 14.21
C VAL A 163 -2.67 5.53 15.07
N LYS A 164 -3.30 5.59 16.25
CA LYS A 164 -3.28 4.54 17.29
C LYS A 164 -4.62 3.86 17.52
N SER A 165 -5.70 4.39 16.95
CA SER A 165 -7.03 3.80 17.06
C SER A 165 -7.77 3.90 15.73
N HIS A 166 -8.85 3.13 15.55
CA HIS A 166 -9.68 3.12 14.33
C HIS A 166 -8.90 2.74 13.04
N CYS A 167 -7.81 2.01 13.18
CA CYS A 167 -6.92 1.62 12.08
C CYS A 167 -6.90 0.10 11.83
N LEU A 168 -7.89 -0.65 12.33
CA LEU A 168 -8.05 -2.11 12.13
C LEU A 168 -6.77 -2.89 12.48
N ASP A 169 -6.06 -2.48 13.54
CA ASP A 169 -4.76 -3.02 13.97
C ASP A 169 -3.64 -2.94 12.92
N ILE A 170 -3.84 -2.14 11.87
CA ILE A 170 -2.83 -1.89 10.85
C ILE A 170 -2.02 -0.64 11.25
N PRO A 171 -0.70 -0.76 11.42
CA PRO A 171 0.16 0.40 11.62
C PRO A 171 -0.10 1.50 10.57
N THR A 172 -0.61 2.63 11.02
CA THR A 172 -1.06 3.72 10.15
C THR A 172 -0.27 4.99 10.45
N LEU A 173 0.36 5.55 9.42
CA LEU A 173 1.19 6.73 9.51
C LEU A 173 0.57 7.88 8.72
N LEU A 174 0.60 9.08 9.28
CA LEU A 174 0.37 10.33 8.58
C LEU A 174 1.73 10.94 8.22
N ILE A 175 1.85 11.47 7.01
CA ILE A 175 3.05 12.15 6.52
C ILE A 175 2.63 13.49 5.92
N GLY A 176 3.27 14.55 6.37
CA GLY A 176 3.11 15.90 5.81
C GLY A 176 4.45 16.55 5.52
N PRO A 177 4.49 17.65 4.77
CA PRO A 177 5.70 18.46 4.61
C PRO A 177 6.06 19.13 5.95
N ALA A 178 7.36 19.26 6.22
CA ALA A 178 7.85 20.22 7.18
C ALA A 178 7.76 21.61 6.53
N THR A 179 6.84 22.46 7.01
CA THR A 179 6.70 23.85 6.55
C THR A 179 7.89 24.69 7.00
#